data_59ed0ed47ca92d42f0ae95d5e85a8b89
#
_entry.id   59ed0ed47ca92d42f0ae95d5e85a8b89
#
_cell.length_a   1.000
_cell.length_b   1.000
_cell.length_c   1.000
_cell.angle_alpha   90.00
_cell.angle_beta   90.00
_cell.angle_gamma   90.00
#
_symmetry.space_group_name_H-M   'P 1'
#
loop_
_entity.id
_entity.type
_entity.pdbx_description
1 polymer ?
#
loop_
_entity_poly.entity_id
_entity_poly.type
_entity_poly.pdbx_seq_one_letter_code
_entity_poly.pdbx_strand_id
1 'polypeptide(L)'
;MLNSLAELKKLDHEIILLNHTCEILRWDQETYLPAKAIDERSEQIALIQGLIHERIVDPRQAELFADLGVSDNQPSGPPSLSLETQAFLRESYRRYRRHTRVPRSLIEEIARQQSLSQAAWAKARQESDYQAFAPYLQRLLELVKEYARCQGFSRHIYDALLDEYEPWMTTAGLTAIFEALREDLIRILDGIREKGAIATSSILKRPLPLAKQKSFNQMLLEAMGFDLNAGRLDISAHPFTTTLGAWDVRLTTRYNEAYSPTSIFGTIHETGHGLYEQGLAEELRGSILGNAPSLGMHESQSRLWENLVGRSLPFWKYFLPILSSLAPETFADLKLEDFYAAINNVSPSPIRVEADEVTYNLHIILRFQLEVKLMEGSLGIADLPEAWRDKSLELLGISPATDKEGVLQDVHWSMGAFGYFPTYALGNLISVQLFTALRNAFTDASLRIACGQLGFIREWLLSNIYQYGAIYPAQELILRATGQKLNPSFFVAYLKQKYGELYGL
;
A
#
# COMPACT_ATOMS: atom_id res chain seq x y z
N MET A 1 -31.35 -19.43 10.26
CA MET A 1 -30.86 -18.15 9.71
C MET A 1 -30.34 -17.19 10.78
N LEU A 2 -31.14 -16.65 11.73
CA LEU A 2 -30.62 -15.74 12.77
C LEU A 2 -29.55 -16.36 13.65
N ASN A 3 -29.70 -17.59 14.09
CA ASN A 3 -28.71 -18.30 14.89
C ASN A 3 -27.43 -18.58 14.11
N SER A 4 -27.53 -18.99 12.84
CA SER A 4 -26.39 -19.28 11.96
C SER A 4 -25.59 -18.01 11.67
N LEU A 5 -26.24 -16.85 11.48
CA LEU A 5 -25.57 -15.57 11.30
C LEU A 5 -24.84 -15.12 12.57
N ALA A 6 -25.45 -15.24 13.74
CA ALA A 6 -24.85 -14.89 15.02
C ALA A 6 -23.60 -15.75 15.29
N GLU A 7 -23.67 -17.03 14.95
CA GLU A 7 -22.55 -17.94 15.12
C GLU A 7 -21.41 -17.65 14.14
N LEU A 8 -21.71 -17.36 12.86
CA LEU A 8 -20.71 -16.97 11.88
C LEU A 8 -20.00 -15.66 12.29
N LYS A 9 -20.76 -14.67 12.80
CA LYS A 9 -20.17 -13.42 13.34
C LYS A 9 -19.27 -13.68 14.55
N LYS A 10 -19.62 -14.65 15.41
CA LYS A 10 -18.77 -15.04 16.54
C LYS A 10 -17.45 -15.67 16.07
N LEU A 11 -17.50 -16.59 15.10
CA LEU A 11 -16.28 -17.20 14.52
C LEU A 11 -15.41 -16.15 13.84
N ASP A 12 -16.01 -15.21 13.11
CA ASP A 12 -15.30 -14.09 12.49
C ASP A 12 -14.58 -13.24 13.54
N HIS A 13 -15.28 -12.88 14.61
CA HIS A 13 -14.67 -12.11 15.71
C HIS A 13 -13.50 -12.84 16.38
N GLU A 14 -13.58 -14.15 16.58
CA GLU A 14 -12.45 -14.96 17.08
C GLU A 14 -11.24 -14.89 16.13
N ILE A 15 -11.48 -14.98 14.81
CA ILE A 15 -10.42 -14.84 13.79
C ILE A 15 -9.75 -13.45 13.89
N ILE A 16 -10.56 -12.39 14.00
CA ILE A 16 -10.04 -11.02 14.11
C ILE A 16 -9.19 -10.85 15.39
N LEU A 17 -9.63 -11.36 16.53
CA LEU A 17 -8.87 -11.30 17.79
C LEU A 17 -7.53 -12.04 17.68
N LEU A 18 -7.52 -13.21 17.04
CA LEU A 18 -6.28 -13.97 16.79
C LEU A 18 -5.34 -13.20 15.84
N ASN A 19 -5.87 -12.56 14.78
CA ASN A 19 -5.08 -11.71 13.90
C ASN A 19 -4.47 -10.53 14.67
N HIS A 20 -5.25 -9.80 15.47
CA HIS A 20 -4.73 -8.72 16.30
C HIS A 20 -3.62 -9.20 17.26
N THR A 21 -3.78 -10.38 17.86
CA THR A 21 -2.74 -10.99 18.70
C THR A 21 -1.47 -11.27 17.91
N CYS A 22 -1.60 -11.80 16.68
CA CYS A 22 -0.46 -12.03 15.77
C CYS A 22 0.24 -10.72 15.40
N GLU A 23 -0.52 -9.66 15.14
CA GLU A 23 0.04 -8.34 14.81
C GLU A 23 0.78 -7.69 15.98
N ILE A 24 0.35 -7.91 17.24
CA ILE A 24 1.13 -7.49 18.42
C ILE A 24 2.51 -8.16 18.42
N LEU A 25 2.57 -9.46 18.14
CA LEU A 25 3.82 -10.21 18.09
C LEU A 25 4.74 -9.73 16.96
N ARG A 26 4.17 -9.45 15.78
CA ARG A 26 4.90 -8.90 14.62
C ARG A 26 5.41 -7.49 14.88
N TRP A 27 4.55 -6.62 15.44
CA TRP A 27 4.95 -5.26 15.78
C TRP A 27 6.11 -5.24 16.80
N ASP A 28 6.05 -6.08 17.83
CA ASP A 28 7.12 -6.20 18.82
C ASP A 28 8.40 -6.74 18.18
N GLN A 29 8.29 -7.70 17.25
CA GLN A 29 9.44 -8.24 16.49
C GLN A 29 10.18 -7.15 15.71
N GLU A 30 9.47 -6.22 15.10
CA GLU A 30 10.05 -5.14 14.28
C GLU A 30 10.53 -3.94 15.11
N THR A 31 10.18 -3.88 16.41
CA THR A 31 10.43 -2.70 17.26
C THR A 31 11.29 -2.97 18.48
N TYR A 32 10.87 -3.86 19.38
CA TYR A 32 11.44 -4.00 20.70
C TYR A 32 11.98 -5.40 21.02
N LEU A 33 11.75 -6.40 20.19
CA LEU A 33 12.14 -7.78 20.45
C LEU A 33 13.66 -7.90 20.64
N PRO A 34 14.15 -8.48 21.76
CA PRO A 34 15.56 -8.80 21.89
C PRO A 34 16.03 -9.78 20.82
N ALA A 35 17.19 -9.54 20.20
CA ALA A 35 17.70 -10.32 19.06
C ALA A 35 17.78 -11.84 19.32
N LYS A 36 17.98 -12.27 20.57
CA LYS A 36 18.03 -13.70 20.93
C LYS A 36 16.65 -14.38 21.01
N ALA A 37 15.56 -13.62 20.97
CA ALA A 37 14.21 -14.14 21.12
C ALA A 37 13.52 -14.44 19.76
N ILE A 38 14.22 -14.26 18.63
CA ILE A 38 13.62 -14.36 17.30
C ILE A 38 13.08 -15.75 17.00
N ASP A 39 13.79 -16.82 17.42
CA ASP A 39 13.38 -18.20 17.14
C ASP A 39 12.06 -18.52 17.83
N GLU A 40 11.96 -18.25 19.16
CA GLU A 40 10.75 -18.47 19.94
C GLU A 40 9.59 -17.58 19.45
N ARG A 41 9.85 -16.32 19.03
CA ARG A 41 8.86 -15.43 18.45
C ARG A 41 8.30 -16.00 17.14
N SER A 42 9.14 -16.58 16.30
CA SER A 42 8.72 -17.21 15.05
C SER A 42 7.79 -18.40 15.32
N GLU A 43 8.07 -19.21 16.35
CA GLU A 43 7.20 -20.31 16.79
C GLU A 43 5.86 -19.80 17.32
N GLN A 44 5.85 -18.73 18.11
CA GLN A 44 4.64 -18.10 18.63
C GLN A 44 3.75 -17.60 17.49
N ILE A 45 4.33 -16.89 16.51
CA ILE A 45 3.59 -16.38 15.34
C ILE A 45 3.04 -17.55 14.52
N ALA A 46 3.83 -18.60 14.27
CA ALA A 46 3.41 -19.77 13.52
C ALA A 46 2.24 -20.50 14.20
N LEU A 47 2.27 -20.63 15.54
CA LEU A 47 1.18 -21.22 16.31
C LEU A 47 -0.12 -20.43 16.17
N ILE A 48 -0.07 -19.11 16.33
CA ILE A 48 -1.27 -18.26 16.19
C ILE A 48 -1.81 -18.31 14.75
N GLN A 49 -0.94 -18.29 13.74
CA GLN A 49 -1.36 -18.41 12.34
C GLN A 49 -2.02 -19.77 12.05
N GLY A 50 -1.52 -20.86 12.67
CA GLY A 50 -2.16 -22.17 12.61
C GLY A 50 -3.58 -22.14 13.17
N LEU A 51 -3.78 -21.53 14.33
CA LEU A 51 -5.11 -21.37 14.95
C LEU A 51 -6.05 -20.51 14.09
N ILE A 52 -5.55 -19.42 13.49
CA ILE A 52 -6.31 -18.60 12.54
C ILE A 52 -6.78 -19.46 11.36
N HIS A 53 -5.86 -20.19 10.74
CA HIS A 53 -6.17 -21.05 9.61
C HIS A 53 -7.24 -22.11 9.97
N GLU A 54 -7.09 -22.80 11.10
CA GLU A 54 -8.07 -23.79 11.59
C GLU A 54 -9.47 -23.18 11.75
N ARG A 55 -9.56 -21.93 12.24
CA ARG A 55 -10.86 -21.23 12.37
C ARG A 55 -11.45 -20.87 11.00
N ILE A 56 -10.62 -20.46 10.05
CA ILE A 56 -11.08 -20.07 8.70
C ILE A 56 -11.59 -21.29 7.93
N VAL A 57 -10.94 -22.45 8.03
CA VAL A 57 -11.32 -23.66 7.30
C VAL A 57 -12.23 -24.61 8.08
N ASP A 58 -12.75 -24.21 9.23
CA ASP A 58 -13.64 -25.03 10.05
C ASP A 58 -14.84 -25.52 9.18
N PRO A 59 -15.08 -26.84 9.08
CA PRO A 59 -16.17 -27.41 8.29
C PRO A 59 -17.54 -26.82 8.65
N ARG A 60 -17.73 -26.41 9.90
CA ARG A 60 -18.94 -25.76 10.37
C ARG A 60 -19.27 -24.47 9.63
N GLN A 61 -18.26 -23.74 9.13
CA GLN A 61 -18.51 -22.54 8.32
C GLN A 61 -19.27 -22.91 7.03
N ALA A 62 -18.99 -24.05 6.40
CA ALA A 62 -19.71 -24.49 5.20
C ALA A 62 -21.21 -24.69 5.49
N GLU A 63 -21.55 -25.31 6.63
CA GLU A 63 -22.91 -25.53 7.06
C GLU A 63 -23.62 -24.20 7.33
N LEU A 64 -22.94 -23.27 8.04
CA LEU A 64 -23.49 -21.94 8.34
C LEU A 64 -23.75 -21.14 7.07
N PHE A 65 -22.84 -21.16 6.10
CA PHE A 65 -23.03 -20.50 4.80
C PHE A 65 -24.22 -21.11 4.03
N ALA A 66 -24.34 -22.43 3.99
CA ALA A 66 -25.48 -23.09 3.35
C ALA A 66 -26.80 -22.69 3.99
N ASP A 67 -26.91 -22.69 5.33
CA ASP A 67 -28.07 -22.25 6.08
C ASP A 67 -28.51 -20.81 5.80
N LEU A 68 -27.49 -19.95 5.46
CA LEU A 68 -27.69 -18.54 5.13
C LEU A 68 -27.97 -18.32 3.64
N GLY A 69 -28.04 -19.38 2.83
CA GLY A 69 -28.25 -19.30 1.38
C GLY A 69 -27.06 -18.75 0.61
N VAL A 70 -25.86 -18.88 1.18
CA VAL A 70 -24.60 -18.43 0.56
C VAL A 70 -23.98 -19.55 -0.26
N SER A 71 -23.58 -19.25 -1.49
CA SER A 71 -22.93 -20.19 -2.42
C SER A 71 -22.02 -19.43 -3.40
N ASP A 72 -21.26 -20.15 -4.24
CA ASP A 72 -20.43 -19.54 -5.29
C ASP A 72 -21.24 -18.67 -6.27
N ASN A 73 -22.52 -19.02 -6.51
CA ASN A 73 -23.42 -18.23 -7.35
C ASN A 73 -24.12 -17.09 -6.60
N GLN A 74 -24.11 -17.11 -5.29
CA GLN A 74 -24.76 -16.13 -4.41
C GLN A 74 -23.92 -15.85 -3.17
N PRO A 75 -22.71 -15.26 -3.32
CA PRO A 75 -21.75 -15.11 -2.23
C PRO A 75 -22.21 -14.15 -1.13
N SER A 76 -23.16 -13.27 -1.41
CA SER A 76 -23.74 -12.31 -0.45
C SER A 76 -25.01 -12.82 0.24
N GLY A 77 -25.43 -14.08 -0.01
CA GLY A 77 -26.72 -14.58 0.46
C GLY A 77 -27.93 -13.91 -0.20
N PRO A 78 -29.16 -14.14 0.34
CA PRO A 78 -30.40 -13.62 -0.24
C PRO A 78 -30.45 -12.08 -0.30
N PRO A 79 -31.02 -11.49 -1.39
CA PRO A 79 -31.17 -10.03 -1.53
C PRO A 79 -32.06 -9.37 -0.45
N SER A 80 -32.84 -10.16 0.30
CA SER A 80 -33.66 -9.67 1.40
C SER A 80 -32.90 -9.31 2.67
N LEU A 81 -31.62 -9.66 2.75
CA LEU A 81 -30.74 -9.29 3.86
C LEU A 81 -30.32 -7.81 3.77
N SER A 82 -29.98 -7.21 4.92
CA SER A 82 -29.42 -5.85 4.93
C SER A 82 -28.10 -5.79 4.15
N LEU A 83 -27.78 -4.61 3.60
CA LEU A 83 -26.55 -4.38 2.87
C LEU A 83 -25.31 -4.80 3.65
N GLU A 84 -25.25 -4.43 4.93
CA GLU A 84 -24.15 -4.80 5.82
C GLU A 84 -24.05 -6.34 5.99
N THR A 85 -25.18 -7.04 6.16
CA THR A 85 -25.17 -8.49 6.26
C THR A 85 -24.73 -9.15 4.95
N GLN A 86 -25.18 -8.64 3.81
CA GLN A 86 -24.75 -9.10 2.49
C GLN A 86 -23.24 -8.90 2.30
N ALA A 87 -22.71 -7.74 2.70
CA ALA A 87 -21.29 -7.44 2.65
C ALA A 87 -20.47 -8.36 3.57
N PHE A 88 -20.94 -8.56 4.82
CA PHE A 88 -20.33 -9.48 5.77
C PHE A 88 -20.25 -10.91 5.22
N LEU A 89 -21.35 -11.42 4.65
CA LEU A 89 -21.38 -12.75 4.05
C LEU A 89 -20.44 -12.85 2.85
N ARG A 90 -20.43 -11.85 1.98
CA ARG A 90 -19.54 -11.79 0.81
C ARG A 90 -18.08 -11.89 1.22
N GLU A 91 -17.63 -11.06 2.15
CA GLU A 91 -16.21 -11.02 2.55
C GLU A 91 -15.83 -12.28 3.36
N SER A 92 -16.70 -12.73 4.29
CA SER A 92 -16.46 -13.95 5.06
C SER A 92 -16.41 -15.19 4.17
N TYR A 93 -17.34 -15.30 3.19
CA TYR A 93 -17.36 -16.40 2.25
C TYR A 93 -16.16 -16.37 1.30
N ARG A 94 -15.76 -15.18 0.82
CA ARG A 94 -14.56 -15.00 0.01
C ARG A 94 -13.31 -15.48 0.78
N ARG A 95 -13.14 -15.08 2.05
CA ARG A 95 -12.05 -15.55 2.91
C ARG A 95 -12.07 -17.08 3.06
N TYR A 96 -13.22 -17.65 3.43
CA TYR A 96 -13.41 -19.09 3.56
C TYR A 96 -13.03 -19.83 2.27
N ARG A 97 -13.56 -19.40 1.12
CA ARG A 97 -13.30 -20.04 -0.18
C ARG A 97 -11.83 -19.99 -0.59
N ARG A 98 -11.16 -18.88 -0.36
CA ARG A 98 -9.73 -18.74 -0.68
C ARG A 98 -8.87 -19.73 0.10
N HIS A 99 -9.18 -20.01 1.34
CA HIS A 99 -8.42 -20.93 2.19
C HIS A 99 -8.79 -22.39 1.96
N THR A 100 -10.03 -22.70 1.59
CA THR A 100 -10.49 -24.09 1.39
C THR A 100 -10.24 -24.63 -0.02
N ARG A 101 -10.01 -23.78 -1.02
CA ARG A 101 -9.73 -24.20 -2.40
C ARG A 101 -8.33 -24.75 -2.59
N VAL A 102 -7.40 -24.43 -1.70
CA VAL A 102 -6.00 -24.75 -1.84
C VAL A 102 -5.65 -25.96 -0.96
N PRO A 103 -5.07 -27.03 -1.50
CA PRO A 103 -4.62 -28.16 -0.70
C PRO A 103 -3.59 -27.75 0.36
N ARG A 104 -3.71 -28.29 1.57
CA ARG A 104 -2.79 -28.00 2.67
C ARG A 104 -1.32 -28.28 2.28
N SER A 105 -1.05 -29.36 1.56
CA SER A 105 0.30 -29.69 1.08
C SER A 105 0.90 -28.60 0.21
N LEU A 106 0.08 -27.93 -0.63
CA LEU A 106 0.56 -26.84 -1.47
C LEU A 106 0.88 -25.60 -0.61
N ILE A 107 0.07 -25.28 0.40
CA ILE A 107 0.34 -24.16 1.32
C ILE A 107 1.64 -24.40 2.09
N GLU A 108 1.86 -25.61 2.61
CA GLU A 108 3.08 -25.98 3.33
C GLU A 108 4.32 -25.89 2.42
N GLU A 109 4.22 -26.34 1.16
CA GLU A 109 5.30 -26.25 0.18
C GLU A 109 5.61 -24.79 -0.21
N ILE A 110 4.58 -23.95 -0.41
CA ILE A 110 4.76 -22.51 -0.68
C ILE A 110 5.48 -21.85 0.50
N ALA A 111 5.04 -22.07 1.74
CA ALA A 111 5.65 -21.48 2.92
C ALA A 111 7.14 -21.87 3.07
N ARG A 112 7.44 -23.16 2.84
CA ARG A 112 8.82 -23.66 2.83
C ARG A 112 9.67 -23.00 1.74
N GLN A 113 9.12 -22.89 0.53
CA GLN A 113 9.82 -22.29 -0.60
C GLN A 113 10.00 -20.78 -0.43
N GLN A 114 9.04 -20.06 0.15
CA GLN A 114 9.17 -18.63 0.49
C GLN A 114 10.36 -18.39 1.43
N SER A 115 10.49 -19.18 2.50
CA SER A 115 11.62 -19.06 3.43
C SER A 115 12.97 -19.25 2.75
N LEU A 116 13.10 -20.31 1.93
CA LEU A 116 14.33 -20.57 1.17
C LEU A 116 14.62 -19.47 0.14
N SER A 117 13.59 -19.02 -0.55
CA SER A 117 13.68 -18.00 -1.58
C SER A 117 14.10 -16.64 -1.02
N GLN A 118 13.55 -16.24 0.14
CA GLN A 118 13.94 -14.97 0.80
C GLN A 118 15.41 -15.00 1.25
N ALA A 119 15.87 -16.10 1.84
CA ALA A 119 17.27 -16.25 2.23
C ALA A 119 18.22 -16.20 1.02
N ALA A 120 17.86 -16.88 -0.07
CA ALA A 120 18.63 -16.87 -1.32
C ALA A 120 18.62 -15.47 -1.96
N TRP A 121 17.47 -14.80 -2.00
CA TRP A 121 17.34 -13.43 -2.51
C TRP A 121 18.20 -12.42 -1.73
N ALA A 122 18.17 -12.46 -0.40
CA ALA A 122 18.95 -11.56 0.43
C ALA A 122 20.44 -11.63 0.12
N LYS A 123 20.97 -12.86 -0.03
CA LYS A 123 22.36 -13.11 -0.41
C LYS A 123 22.63 -12.66 -1.86
N ALA A 124 21.82 -13.10 -2.82
CA ALA A 124 21.95 -12.73 -4.22
C ALA A 124 21.90 -11.23 -4.45
N ARG A 125 21.02 -10.51 -3.73
CA ARG A 125 20.94 -9.04 -3.76
C ARG A 125 22.20 -8.37 -3.21
N GLN A 126 22.79 -8.92 -2.14
CA GLN A 126 24.04 -8.40 -1.58
C GLN A 126 25.19 -8.55 -2.57
N GLU A 127 25.28 -9.71 -3.24
CA GLU A 127 26.34 -10.08 -4.18
C GLU A 127 26.04 -9.58 -5.62
N SER A 128 24.84 -9.08 -5.88
CA SER A 128 24.33 -8.71 -7.21
C SER A 128 24.38 -9.89 -8.22
N ASP A 129 24.00 -11.07 -7.76
CA ASP A 129 24.03 -12.32 -8.51
C ASP A 129 22.62 -12.88 -8.67
N TYR A 130 21.94 -12.50 -9.75
CA TYR A 130 20.61 -13.02 -10.06
C TYR A 130 20.60 -14.52 -10.31
N GLN A 131 21.65 -15.08 -10.90
CA GLN A 131 21.71 -16.51 -11.25
C GLN A 131 21.64 -17.40 -10.00
N ALA A 132 22.18 -16.95 -8.88
CA ALA A 132 22.06 -17.64 -7.60
C ALA A 132 20.62 -17.68 -7.06
N PHE A 133 19.80 -16.67 -7.38
CA PHE A 133 18.41 -16.59 -6.97
C PHE A 133 17.43 -17.28 -7.94
N ALA A 134 17.73 -17.28 -9.23
CA ALA A 134 16.83 -17.75 -10.29
C ALA A 134 16.19 -19.13 -10.06
N PRO A 135 16.88 -20.17 -9.57
CA PRO A 135 16.27 -21.48 -9.32
C PRO A 135 15.17 -21.44 -8.24
N TYR A 136 15.36 -20.62 -7.20
CA TYR A 136 14.39 -20.46 -6.12
C TYR A 136 13.15 -19.70 -6.61
N LEU A 137 13.34 -18.66 -7.42
CA LEU A 137 12.26 -17.91 -8.04
C LEU A 137 11.47 -18.80 -9.03
N GLN A 138 12.16 -19.61 -9.83
CA GLN A 138 11.50 -20.55 -10.76
C GLN A 138 10.56 -21.50 -10.01
N ARG A 139 11.06 -22.12 -8.94
CA ARG A 139 10.26 -23.05 -8.13
C ARG A 139 9.07 -22.35 -7.47
N LEU A 140 9.30 -21.16 -6.92
CA LEU A 140 8.23 -20.37 -6.28
C LEU A 140 7.17 -19.93 -7.30
N LEU A 141 7.57 -19.53 -8.51
CA LEU A 141 6.64 -19.15 -9.59
C LEU A 141 5.75 -20.33 -10.00
N GLU A 142 6.30 -21.56 -10.08
CA GLU A 142 5.54 -22.79 -10.37
C GLU A 142 4.45 -23.04 -9.32
N LEU A 143 4.81 -22.93 -8.03
CA LEU A 143 3.89 -23.09 -6.91
C LEU A 143 2.81 -21.99 -6.88
N VAL A 144 3.19 -20.74 -7.16
CA VAL A 144 2.23 -19.63 -7.26
C VAL A 144 1.25 -19.82 -8.43
N LYS A 145 1.72 -20.37 -9.56
CA LYS A 145 0.83 -20.75 -10.68
C LYS A 145 -0.14 -21.85 -10.29
N GLU A 146 0.31 -22.84 -9.52
CA GLU A 146 -0.54 -23.91 -9.01
C GLU A 146 -1.58 -23.36 -8.03
N TYR A 147 -1.15 -22.49 -7.09
CA TYR A 147 -2.06 -21.76 -6.18
C TYR A 147 -3.11 -20.96 -6.96
N ALA A 148 -2.71 -20.20 -7.98
CA ALA A 148 -3.64 -19.43 -8.80
C ALA A 148 -4.68 -20.33 -9.52
N ARG A 149 -4.27 -21.53 -10.00
CA ARG A 149 -5.20 -22.51 -10.60
C ARG A 149 -6.20 -23.04 -9.56
N CYS A 150 -5.76 -23.31 -8.33
CA CYS A 150 -6.65 -23.73 -7.24
C CYS A 150 -7.67 -22.64 -6.89
N GLN A 151 -7.27 -21.37 -6.88
CA GLN A 151 -8.18 -20.24 -6.66
C GLN A 151 -9.23 -20.11 -7.77
N GLY A 152 -8.83 -20.48 -9.00
CA GLY A 152 -9.65 -20.27 -10.20
C GLY A 152 -9.58 -18.84 -10.72
N PHE A 153 -9.76 -18.70 -12.01
CA PHE A 153 -9.76 -17.41 -12.71
C PHE A 153 -10.67 -17.49 -13.95
N SER A 154 -11.19 -16.35 -14.38
CA SER A 154 -12.16 -16.34 -15.50
C SER A 154 -11.47 -16.18 -16.87
N ARG A 155 -10.46 -15.37 -16.99
CA ARG A 155 -9.78 -15.05 -18.25
C ARG A 155 -8.27 -15.18 -18.17
N HIS A 156 -7.66 -14.66 -17.15
CA HIS A 156 -6.21 -14.62 -17.03
C HIS A 156 -5.75 -15.16 -15.66
N ILE A 157 -4.73 -16.00 -15.64
CA ILE A 157 -4.22 -16.62 -14.39
C ILE A 157 -3.79 -15.57 -13.35
N TYR A 158 -3.32 -14.42 -13.79
CA TYR A 158 -2.93 -13.32 -12.92
C TYR A 158 -4.11 -12.69 -12.17
N ASP A 159 -5.36 -12.83 -12.69
CA ASP A 159 -6.57 -12.34 -12.00
C ASP A 159 -6.72 -12.97 -10.61
N ALA A 160 -6.36 -14.25 -10.45
CA ALA A 160 -6.45 -14.95 -9.17
C ALA A 160 -5.49 -14.39 -8.10
N LEU A 161 -4.34 -13.88 -8.52
CA LEU A 161 -3.34 -13.27 -7.65
C LEU A 161 -3.68 -11.80 -7.36
N LEU A 162 -4.09 -11.07 -8.39
CA LEU A 162 -4.50 -9.68 -8.26
C LEU A 162 -5.71 -9.53 -7.30
N ASP A 163 -6.69 -10.46 -7.39
CA ASP A 163 -7.87 -10.47 -6.52
C ASP A 163 -7.53 -10.62 -5.02
N GLU A 164 -6.36 -11.09 -4.67
CA GLU A 164 -5.91 -11.15 -3.27
C GLU A 164 -5.78 -9.78 -2.64
N TYR A 165 -5.23 -8.84 -3.41
CA TYR A 165 -4.88 -7.49 -2.98
C TYR A 165 -5.90 -6.44 -3.43
N GLU A 166 -6.46 -6.63 -4.62
CA GLU A 166 -7.44 -5.75 -5.26
C GLU A 166 -8.68 -6.56 -5.68
N PRO A 167 -9.58 -6.88 -4.75
CA PRO A 167 -10.77 -7.67 -5.03
C PRO A 167 -11.55 -7.15 -6.25
N TRP A 168 -11.93 -8.10 -7.13
CA TRP A 168 -12.70 -7.83 -8.36
C TRP A 168 -11.95 -7.08 -9.47
N MET A 169 -10.70 -6.69 -9.26
CA MET A 169 -9.86 -6.15 -10.33
C MET A 169 -9.41 -7.28 -11.26
N THR A 170 -9.36 -7.00 -12.57
CA THR A 170 -8.90 -7.95 -13.59
C THR A 170 -7.64 -7.47 -14.28
N THR A 171 -6.83 -8.40 -14.77
CA THR A 171 -5.65 -8.10 -15.58
C THR A 171 -5.98 -7.20 -16.76
N ALA A 172 -7.07 -7.50 -17.48
CA ALA A 172 -7.51 -6.70 -18.63
C ALA A 172 -7.91 -5.26 -18.23
N GLY A 173 -8.65 -5.11 -17.12
CA GLY A 173 -9.03 -3.79 -16.61
C GLY A 173 -7.83 -2.95 -16.19
N LEU A 174 -6.89 -3.61 -15.49
CA LEU A 174 -5.67 -2.95 -15.03
C LEU A 174 -4.74 -2.60 -16.20
N THR A 175 -4.61 -3.48 -17.20
CA THR A 175 -3.85 -3.21 -18.43
C THR A 175 -4.36 -1.93 -19.12
N ALA A 176 -5.68 -1.80 -19.29
CA ALA A 176 -6.27 -0.60 -19.91
C ALA A 176 -5.97 0.69 -19.12
N ILE A 177 -6.01 0.64 -17.77
CA ILE A 177 -5.66 1.77 -16.89
C ILE A 177 -4.18 2.13 -17.08
N PHE A 178 -3.28 1.14 -17.04
CA PHE A 178 -1.84 1.36 -17.09
C PHE A 178 -1.34 1.79 -18.47
N GLU A 179 -1.95 1.29 -19.56
CA GLU A 179 -1.62 1.75 -20.92
C GLU A 179 -2.00 3.22 -21.11
N ALA A 180 -3.20 3.62 -20.68
CA ALA A 180 -3.62 5.02 -20.74
C ALA A 180 -2.70 5.94 -19.91
N LEU A 181 -2.26 5.46 -18.75
CA LEU A 181 -1.37 6.23 -17.84
C LEU A 181 0.05 6.34 -18.40
N ARG A 182 0.60 5.26 -18.95
CA ARG A 182 1.99 5.15 -19.41
C ARG A 182 2.40 6.25 -20.37
N GLU A 183 1.61 6.46 -21.41
CA GLU A 183 1.93 7.43 -22.47
C GLU A 183 1.99 8.87 -21.95
N ASP A 184 1.07 9.24 -21.07
CA ASP A 184 1.06 10.57 -20.49
C ASP A 184 2.23 10.78 -19.52
N LEU A 185 2.57 9.76 -18.71
CA LEU A 185 3.72 9.83 -17.79
C LEU A 185 5.05 9.98 -18.52
N ILE A 186 5.26 9.23 -19.61
CA ILE A 186 6.47 9.34 -20.44
C ILE A 186 6.56 10.75 -21.02
N ARG A 187 5.45 11.30 -21.56
CA ARG A 187 5.44 12.68 -22.11
C ARG A 187 5.77 13.73 -21.05
N ILE A 188 5.23 13.59 -19.84
CA ILE A 188 5.56 14.51 -18.72
C ILE A 188 7.03 14.39 -18.36
N LEU A 189 7.55 13.16 -18.25
CA LEU A 189 8.96 12.91 -17.91
C LEU A 189 9.91 13.48 -18.96
N ASP A 190 9.61 13.30 -20.24
CA ASP A 190 10.42 13.83 -21.35
C ASP A 190 10.42 15.37 -21.35
N GLY A 191 9.24 15.99 -21.14
CA GLY A 191 9.18 17.45 -20.98
C GLY A 191 10.02 17.98 -19.82
N ILE A 192 10.00 17.27 -18.67
CA ILE A 192 10.86 17.62 -17.52
C ILE A 192 12.34 17.49 -17.86
N ARG A 193 12.74 16.43 -18.56
CA ARG A 193 14.13 16.22 -19.00
C ARG A 193 14.64 17.33 -19.91
N GLU A 194 13.80 17.80 -20.84
CA GLU A 194 14.16 18.91 -21.73
C GLU A 194 14.43 20.22 -20.96
N LYS A 195 13.72 20.44 -19.85
CA LYS A 195 13.94 21.62 -18.99
C LYS A 195 15.15 21.51 -18.07
N GLY A 196 15.61 20.29 -17.79
CA GLY A 196 16.73 20.00 -16.92
C GLY A 196 16.38 19.94 -15.43
N ALA A 197 17.33 19.46 -14.63
CA ALA A 197 17.15 19.28 -13.19
C ALA A 197 17.05 20.61 -12.44
N ILE A 198 16.18 20.67 -11.43
CA ILE A 198 16.14 21.76 -10.46
C ILE A 198 17.31 21.55 -9.47
N ALA A 199 18.21 22.52 -9.33
CA ALA A 199 19.42 22.42 -8.51
C ALA A 199 19.11 22.61 -7.01
N THR A 200 18.52 21.59 -6.36
CA THR A 200 18.02 21.70 -4.98
C THR A 200 18.41 20.55 -4.05
N SER A 201 19.19 19.57 -4.53
CA SER A 201 19.48 18.35 -3.77
C SER A 201 20.22 18.58 -2.44
N SER A 202 20.97 19.67 -2.29
CA SER A 202 21.67 20.01 -1.04
C SER A 202 20.74 20.44 0.09
N ILE A 203 19.56 20.99 -0.22
CA ILE A 203 18.58 21.47 0.76
C ILE A 203 18.07 20.30 1.63
N LEU A 204 17.75 19.18 1.00
CA LEU A 204 17.20 18.01 1.70
C LEU A 204 18.24 17.27 2.55
N LYS A 205 19.54 17.55 2.32
CA LYS A 205 20.67 16.97 3.07
C LYS A 205 21.10 17.83 4.26
N ARG A 206 20.39 18.90 4.55
CA ARG A 206 20.64 19.70 5.74
C ARG A 206 20.35 18.88 7.01
N PRO A 207 21.27 18.87 7.98
CA PRO A 207 21.13 18.02 9.16
C PRO A 207 19.99 18.50 10.06
N LEU A 208 19.20 17.56 10.56
CA LEU A 208 18.18 17.82 11.58
C LEU A 208 18.33 16.82 12.73
N PRO A 209 18.70 17.26 13.93
CA PRO A 209 18.89 16.37 15.08
C PRO A 209 17.67 15.52 15.40
N LEU A 210 17.89 14.28 15.83
CA LEU A 210 16.84 13.31 16.12
C LEU A 210 15.73 13.85 17.04
N ALA A 211 16.09 14.57 18.10
CA ALA A 211 15.12 15.15 19.03
C ALA A 211 14.17 16.15 18.33
N LYS A 212 14.70 16.97 17.41
CA LYS A 212 13.93 17.93 16.64
C LYS A 212 13.04 17.25 15.60
N GLN A 213 13.53 16.17 14.95
CA GLN A 213 12.71 15.35 14.05
C GLN A 213 11.53 14.75 14.83
N LYS A 214 11.76 14.16 16.01
CA LYS A 214 10.69 13.60 16.85
C LYS A 214 9.64 14.65 17.22
N SER A 215 10.08 15.84 17.67
CA SER A 215 9.17 16.93 18.02
C SER A 215 8.35 17.39 16.82
N PHE A 216 8.96 17.53 15.65
CA PHE A 216 8.26 17.94 14.43
C PHE A 216 7.25 16.88 13.96
N ASN A 217 7.64 15.61 13.97
CA ASN A 217 6.75 14.51 13.59
C ASN A 217 5.55 14.39 14.54
N GLN A 218 5.76 14.62 15.85
CA GLN A 218 4.66 14.68 16.82
C GLN A 218 3.67 15.80 16.48
N MET A 219 4.15 17.00 16.13
CA MET A 219 3.29 18.11 15.70
C MET A 219 2.52 17.78 14.42
N LEU A 220 3.12 17.04 13.49
CA LEU A 220 2.44 16.59 12.27
C LEU A 220 1.30 15.62 12.58
N LEU A 221 1.53 14.60 13.42
CA LEU A 221 0.50 13.67 13.88
C LEU A 221 -0.70 14.40 14.47
N GLU A 222 -0.44 15.34 15.39
CA GLU A 222 -1.48 16.13 16.07
C GLU A 222 -2.24 17.02 15.07
N ALA A 223 -1.54 17.69 14.16
CA ALA A 223 -2.16 18.54 13.15
C ALA A 223 -3.02 17.76 12.15
N MET A 224 -2.61 16.54 11.79
CA MET A 224 -3.39 15.64 10.95
C MET A 224 -4.59 15.01 11.69
N GLY A 225 -4.59 15.07 13.02
CA GLY A 225 -5.69 14.61 13.87
C GLY A 225 -5.61 13.11 14.21
N PHE A 226 -4.40 12.54 14.24
CA PHE A 226 -4.20 11.18 14.75
C PHE A 226 -4.42 11.14 16.27
N ASP A 227 -5.26 10.22 16.73
CA ASP A 227 -5.56 10.06 18.14
C ASP A 227 -4.48 9.24 18.86
N LEU A 228 -3.65 9.91 19.64
CA LEU A 228 -2.58 9.28 20.43
C LEU A 228 -3.08 8.49 21.64
N ASN A 229 -4.37 8.59 22.01
CA ASN A 229 -4.97 7.69 23.00
C ASN A 229 -5.39 6.34 22.38
N ALA A 230 -5.50 6.30 21.04
CA ALA A 230 -5.83 5.10 20.28
C ALA A 230 -4.67 4.66 19.37
N GLY A 231 -3.45 5.09 19.67
CA GLY A 231 -2.27 4.72 18.88
C GLY A 231 -0.98 5.38 19.37
N ARG A 232 0.11 5.08 18.66
CA ARG A 232 1.46 5.59 18.98
C ARG A 232 2.37 5.58 17.76
N LEU A 233 3.47 6.32 17.83
CA LEU A 233 4.55 6.33 16.83
C LEU A 233 5.83 5.77 17.46
N ASP A 234 6.38 4.70 16.87
CA ASP A 234 7.61 4.06 17.28
C ASP A 234 8.68 4.11 16.17
N ILE A 235 9.83 3.49 16.43
CA ILE A 235 10.94 3.41 15.48
C ILE A 235 11.06 1.98 14.96
N SER A 236 11.20 1.84 13.63
CA SER A 236 11.50 0.58 12.97
C SER A 236 12.51 0.77 11.84
N ALA A 237 13.07 -0.34 11.33
CA ALA A 237 13.97 -0.33 10.18
C ALA A 237 13.25 0.11 8.90
N HIS A 238 12.01 -0.35 8.73
CA HIS A 238 11.10 0.02 7.66
C HIS A 238 9.81 0.55 8.28
N PRO A 239 9.38 1.79 7.97
CA PRO A 239 8.11 2.33 8.44
C PRO A 239 6.93 1.43 8.06
N PHE A 240 5.97 1.29 8.96
CA PHE A 240 4.72 0.58 8.73
C PHE A 240 3.64 1.02 9.71
N THR A 241 2.39 0.78 9.32
CA THR A 241 1.21 0.92 10.17
C THR A 241 0.59 -0.45 10.43
N THR A 242 0.18 -0.71 11.64
CA THR A 242 -0.54 -1.94 12.00
C THR A 242 -1.65 -1.67 13.01
N THR A 243 -2.76 -2.42 12.89
CA THR A 243 -3.91 -2.38 13.81
C THR A 243 -3.87 -3.60 14.72
N LEU A 244 -3.70 -3.34 16.03
CA LEU A 244 -3.62 -4.37 17.07
C LEU A 244 -4.95 -4.58 17.79
N GLY A 245 -5.90 -3.72 17.52
CA GLY A 245 -7.23 -3.74 18.11
C GLY A 245 -8.07 -2.55 17.66
N ALA A 246 -9.34 -2.55 18.01
CA ALA A 246 -10.29 -1.51 17.63
C ALA A 246 -9.84 -0.07 17.99
N TRP A 247 -9.02 0.06 19.03
CA TRP A 247 -8.53 1.32 19.57
C TRP A 247 -7.00 1.30 19.80
N ASP A 248 -6.26 0.47 19.04
CA ASP A 248 -4.81 0.39 19.10
C ASP A 248 -4.22 0.30 17.71
N VAL A 249 -3.96 1.47 17.11
CA VAL A 249 -3.34 1.63 15.78
C VAL A 249 -1.93 2.16 15.98
N ARG A 250 -0.92 1.39 15.54
CA ARG A 250 0.48 1.73 15.75
C ARG A 250 1.18 2.07 14.45
N LEU A 251 1.88 3.19 14.50
CA LEU A 251 2.69 3.71 13.43
C LEU A 251 4.16 3.50 13.76
N THR A 252 4.98 3.33 12.76
CA THR A 252 6.44 3.38 12.93
C THR A 252 7.06 4.32 11.92
N THR A 253 8.23 4.87 12.24
CA THR A 253 9.01 5.70 11.32
C THR A 253 10.50 5.41 11.47
N ARG A 254 11.29 5.87 10.50
CA ARG A 254 12.74 5.78 10.53
C ARG A 254 13.36 7.18 10.47
N TYR A 255 14.22 7.48 11.43
CA TYR A 255 14.92 8.76 11.51
C TYR A 255 16.28 8.71 10.81
N ASN A 256 16.64 9.81 10.16
CA ASN A 256 17.96 10.02 9.58
C ASN A 256 18.36 11.50 9.78
N GLU A 257 19.36 11.76 10.61
CA GLU A 257 19.80 13.14 10.91
C GLU A 257 20.38 13.85 9.68
N ALA A 258 20.96 13.12 8.72
CA ALA A 258 21.50 13.68 7.49
C ALA A 258 20.46 13.83 6.36
N TYR A 259 19.25 13.28 6.53
CA TYR A 259 18.18 13.32 5.53
C TYR A 259 16.81 13.23 6.18
N SER A 260 16.37 14.34 6.78
CA SER A 260 15.10 14.41 7.52
C SER A 260 13.83 14.13 6.71
N PRO A 261 13.78 14.28 5.36
CA PRO A 261 12.60 13.90 4.58
C PRO A 261 12.14 12.45 4.80
N THR A 262 13.07 11.52 5.09
CA THR A 262 12.72 10.12 5.40
C THR A 262 11.73 10.03 6.55
N SER A 263 11.98 10.70 7.67
CA SER A 263 11.09 10.63 8.84
C SER A 263 9.85 11.49 8.66
N ILE A 264 9.97 12.67 8.04
CA ILE A 264 8.86 13.61 7.86
C ILE A 264 7.80 12.99 6.94
N PHE A 265 8.17 12.61 5.72
CA PHE A 265 7.22 12.04 4.76
C PHE A 265 6.78 10.63 5.14
N GLY A 266 7.68 9.81 5.72
CA GLY A 266 7.31 8.52 6.29
C GLY A 266 6.27 8.64 7.39
N THR A 267 6.41 9.60 8.32
CA THR A 267 5.41 9.83 9.36
C THR A 267 4.07 10.29 8.77
N ILE A 268 4.07 11.22 7.79
CA ILE A 268 2.83 11.65 7.13
C ILE A 268 2.16 10.47 6.41
N HIS A 269 2.94 9.62 5.72
CA HIS A 269 2.47 8.44 5.02
C HIS A 269 1.78 7.46 5.97
N GLU A 270 2.48 7.05 7.02
CA GLU A 270 1.94 6.10 8.00
C GLU A 270 0.76 6.69 8.78
N THR A 271 0.77 8.00 9.01
CA THR A 271 -0.40 8.68 9.60
C THR A 271 -1.62 8.60 8.69
N GLY A 272 -1.44 8.69 7.36
CA GLY A 272 -2.53 8.51 6.40
C GLY A 272 -3.20 7.14 6.53
N HIS A 273 -2.42 6.08 6.64
CA HIS A 273 -2.90 4.73 6.96
C HIS A 273 -3.59 4.68 8.33
N GLY A 274 -2.95 5.25 9.35
CA GLY A 274 -3.49 5.26 10.71
C GLY A 274 -4.81 5.99 10.86
N LEU A 275 -5.00 7.10 10.16
CA LEU A 275 -6.27 7.84 10.15
C LEU A 275 -7.41 7.04 9.51
N TYR A 276 -7.10 6.20 8.50
CA TYR A 276 -8.08 5.29 7.94
C TYR A 276 -8.54 4.28 8.99
N GLU A 277 -7.60 3.62 9.64
CA GLU A 277 -7.86 2.60 10.66
C GLU A 277 -8.63 3.20 11.87
N GLN A 278 -8.22 4.38 12.34
CA GLN A 278 -8.93 5.09 13.41
C GLN A 278 -10.28 5.65 12.98
N GLY A 279 -10.52 5.79 11.68
CA GLY A 279 -11.76 6.31 11.11
C GLY A 279 -12.80 5.25 10.76
N LEU A 280 -12.50 3.96 10.89
CA LEU A 280 -13.47 2.88 10.69
C LEU A 280 -14.64 3.02 11.68
N ALA A 281 -15.87 2.79 11.21
CA ALA A 281 -17.06 2.84 12.06
C ALA A 281 -16.96 1.82 13.20
N GLU A 282 -17.37 2.23 14.41
CA GLU A 282 -17.25 1.41 15.61
C GLU A 282 -17.98 0.06 15.45
N GLU A 283 -19.13 0.08 14.78
CA GLU A 283 -19.98 -1.10 14.53
C GLU A 283 -19.31 -2.14 13.61
N LEU A 284 -18.35 -1.73 12.78
CA LEU A 284 -17.61 -2.60 11.88
C LEU A 284 -16.34 -3.17 12.52
N ARG A 285 -15.82 -2.51 13.54
CA ARG A 285 -14.58 -2.92 14.21
C ARG A 285 -14.75 -4.28 14.86
N GLY A 286 -13.70 -5.11 14.84
CA GLY A 286 -13.77 -6.48 15.34
C GLY A 286 -14.54 -7.45 14.44
N SER A 287 -14.84 -7.05 13.19
CA SER A 287 -15.37 -7.91 12.14
C SER A 287 -14.56 -7.78 10.85
N ILE A 288 -14.76 -8.70 9.90
CA ILE A 288 -14.10 -8.65 8.58
C ILE A 288 -14.43 -7.35 7.81
N LEU A 289 -15.54 -6.69 8.12
CA LEU A 289 -15.92 -5.41 7.52
C LEU A 289 -15.12 -4.23 8.07
N GLY A 290 -14.48 -4.36 9.23
CA GLY A 290 -13.56 -3.37 9.80
C GLY A 290 -12.18 -3.39 9.13
N ASN A 291 -12.15 -3.49 7.81
CA ASN A 291 -10.95 -3.45 6.97
C ASN A 291 -11.18 -2.56 5.75
N ALA A 292 -10.10 -2.13 5.10
CA ALA A 292 -10.21 -1.52 3.78
C ALA A 292 -10.71 -2.54 2.73
N PRO A 293 -11.50 -2.11 1.72
CA PRO A 293 -12.00 -3.00 0.68
C PRO A 293 -10.92 -3.50 -0.29
N SER A 294 -9.76 -2.85 -0.33
CA SER A 294 -8.56 -3.26 -1.07
C SER A 294 -7.31 -2.61 -0.51
N LEU A 295 -6.13 -3.16 -0.84
CA LEU A 295 -4.86 -2.54 -0.46
C LEU A 295 -4.65 -1.21 -1.18
N GLY A 296 -5.09 -1.07 -2.45
CA GLY A 296 -5.00 0.20 -3.18
C GLY A 296 -5.87 1.29 -2.54
N MET A 297 -7.04 0.95 -1.99
CA MET A 297 -7.83 1.91 -1.22
C MET A 297 -7.12 2.32 0.08
N HIS A 298 -6.48 1.39 0.76
CA HIS A 298 -5.71 1.67 1.98
C HIS A 298 -4.48 2.54 1.67
N GLU A 299 -3.71 2.20 0.63
CA GLU A 299 -2.55 2.99 0.15
C GLU A 299 -2.97 4.38 -0.36
N SER A 300 -4.18 4.53 -0.88
CA SER A 300 -4.65 5.83 -1.34
C SER A 300 -4.74 6.88 -0.23
N GLN A 301 -4.90 6.46 1.02
CA GLN A 301 -4.97 7.37 2.16
C GLN A 301 -3.58 7.88 2.54
N SER A 302 -2.58 6.99 2.58
CA SER A 302 -1.18 7.38 2.79
C SER A 302 -0.68 8.31 1.69
N ARG A 303 -0.99 7.98 0.42
CA ARG A 303 -0.59 8.79 -0.75
C ARG A 303 -1.30 10.14 -0.81
N LEU A 304 -2.57 10.20 -0.42
CA LEU A 304 -3.29 11.47 -0.31
C LEU A 304 -2.59 12.40 0.68
N TRP A 305 -2.31 11.90 1.88
CA TRP A 305 -1.67 12.70 2.91
C TRP A 305 -0.20 13.01 2.59
N GLU A 306 0.58 12.06 2.10
CA GLU A 306 1.99 12.28 1.76
C GLU A 306 2.15 13.21 0.56
N ASN A 307 1.54 12.85 -0.60
CA ASN A 307 1.84 13.50 -1.86
C ASN A 307 0.98 14.75 -2.13
N LEU A 308 -0.32 14.66 -1.84
CA LEU A 308 -1.27 15.74 -2.22
C LEU A 308 -1.37 16.82 -1.14
N VAL A 309 -1.20 16.44 0.13
CA VAL A 309 -1.18 17.37 1.26
C VAL A 309 0.27 17.67 1.65
N GLY A 310 1.03 16.70 2.11
CA GLY A 310 2.35 16.85 2.71
C GLY A 310 3.44 17.37 1.75
N ARG A 311 3.31 17.13 0.44
CA ARG A 311 4.23 17.69 -0.58
C ARG A 311 3.67 18.91 -1.28
N SER A 312 2.57 19.51 -0.80
CA SER A 312 1.96 20.69 -1.40
C SER A 312 2.60 21.98 -0.92
N LEU A 313 2.58 23.02 -1.76
CA LEU A 313 3.05 24.36 -1.39
C LEU A 313 2.24 24.97 -0.22
N PRO A 314 0.89 24.87 -0.18
CA PRO A 314 0.09 25.34 0.96
C PRO A 314 0.48 24.71 2.30
N PHE A 315 0.78 23.41 2.33
CA PHE A 315 1.21 22.73 3.54
C PHE A 315 2.51 23.32 4.08
N TRP A 316 3.51 23.49 3.23
CA TRP A 316 4.80 24.04 3.65
C TRP A 316 4.77 25.53 3.92
N LYS A 317 3.82 26.27 3.37
CA LYS A 317 3.59 27.66 3.78
C LYS A 317 3.30 27.77 5.28
N TYR A 318 2.63 26.78 5.86
CA TYR A 318 2.36 26.71 7.30
C TYR A 318 3.48 26.02 8.09
N PHE A 319 3.95 24.86 7.65
CA PHE A 319 4.87 24.02 8.44
C PHE A 319 6.34 24.39 8.31
N LEU A 320 6.79 25.03 7.23
CA LEU A 320 8.19 25.42 7.09
C LEU A 320 8.64 26.48 8.13
N PRO A 321 7.85 27.52 8.45
CA PRO A 321 8.18 28.43 9.57
C PRO A 321 8.30 27.71 10.92
N ILE A 322 7.48 26.69 11.17
CA ILE A 322 7.53 25.89 12.39
C ILE A 322 8.82 25.06 12.42
N LEU A 323 9.15 24.37 11.33
CA LEU A 323 10.40 23.63 11.19
C LEU A 323 11.64 24.51 11.34
N SER A 324 11.61 25.72 10.73
CA SER A 324 12.67 26.73 10.85
C SER A 324 12.81 27.24 12.29
N SER A 325 11.71 27.39 13.02
CA SER A 325 11.77 27.77 14.44
C SER A 325 12.34 26.68 15.34
N LEU A 326 12.10 25.41 15.01
CA LEU A 326 12.66 24.27 15.72
C LEU A 326 14.17 24.10 15.46
N ALA A 327 14.64 24.44 14.27
CA ALA A 327 16.03 24.25 13.85
C ALA A 327 16.52 25.49 13.06
N PRO A 328 16.59 26.68 13.71
CA PRO A 328 16.97 27.91 13.03
C PRO A 328 18.39 27.86 12.45
N GLU A 329 19.29 27.16 13.09
CA GLU A 329 20.66 26.92 12.60
C GLU A 329 20.71 26.16 11.26
N THR A 330 19.65 25.44 10.93
CA THR A 330 19.58 24.62 9.72
C THR A 330 18.67 25.23 8.65
N PHE A 331 17.55 25.85 9.04
CA PHE A 331 16.49 26.21 8.12
C PHE A 331 16.09 27.70 8.11
N ALA A 332 16.72 28.60 8.91
CA ALA A 332 16.30 30.01 8.98
C ALA A 332 16.47 30.75 7.63
N ASP A 333 17.40 30.35 6.80
CA ASP A 333 17.67 30.95 5.48
C ASP A 333 16.88 30.29 4.34
N LEU A 334 16.10 29.23 4.63
CA LEU A 334 15.45 28.42 3.62
C LEU A 334 14.17 29.11 3.11
N LYS A 335 14.13 29.36 1.80
CA LYS A 335 12.94 29.90 1.14
C LYS A 335 11.93 28.77 0.86
N LEU A 336 10.66 29.13 0.94
CA LEU A 336 9.57 28.19 0.71
C LEU A 336 9.59 27.56 -0.67
N GLU A 337 9.86 28.38 -1.70
CA GLU A 337 9.90 27.97 -3.10
C GLU A 337 11.05 26.97 -3.35
N ASP A 338 12.22 27.22 -2.75
CA ASP A 338 13.39 26.35 -2.89
C ASP A 338 13.15 25.01 -2.20
N PHE A 339 12.52 25.03 -1.01
CA PHE A 339 12.17 23.79 -0.30
C PHE A 339 11.08 23.00 -1.05
N TYR A 340 10.05 23.68 -1.53
CA TYR A 340 8.99 23.06 -2.33
C TYR A 340 9.54 22.41 -3.61
N ALA A 341 10.42 23.10 -4.30
CA ALA A 341 11.10 22.55 -5.47
C ALA A 341 11.95 21.31 -5.12
N ALA A 342 12.67 21.36 -3.98
CA ALA A 342 13.52 20.26 -3.55
C ALA A 342 12.74 18.98 -3.23
N ILE A 343 11.61 19.07 -2.48
CA ILE A 343 10.80 17.92 -2.11
C ILE A 343 9.96 17.33 -3.25
N ASN A 344 9.86 18.05 -4.38
CA ASN A 344 9.13 17.65 -5.57
C ASN A 344 10.04 17.52 -6.80
N ASN A 345 11.35 17.42 -6.59
CA ASN A 345 12.28 17.22 -7.70
C ASN A 345 12.05 15.89 -8.39
N VAL A 346 12.01 15.90 -9.71
CA VAL A 346 11.88 14.68 -10.54
C VAL A 346 13.27 14.28 -11.03
N SER A 347 13.68 13.07 -10.67
CA SER A 347 14.97 12.51 -11.07
C SER A 347 14.82 11.00 -11.24
N PRO A 348 14.75 10.49 -12.47
CA PRO A 348 14.68 9.06 -12.72
C PRO A 348 15.78 8.30 -11.98
N SER A 349 15.39 7.33 -11.20
CA SER A 349 16.28 6.44 -10.45
C SER A 349 15.97 5.00 -10.83
N PRO A 350 16.93 4.07 -10.85
CA PRO A 350 16.64 2.66 -11.05
C PRO A 350 15.85 2.05 -9.87
N ILE A 351 15.87 2.69 -8.70
CA ILE A 351 15.31 2.16 -7.44
C ILE A 351 13.89 2.69 -7.20
N ARG A 352 12.91 1.80 -7.20
CA ARG A 352 11.49 2.13 -7.02
C ARG A 352 11.17 2.87 -5.72
N VAL A 353 11.73 2.42 -4.60
CA VAL A 353 11.42 3.01 -3.28
C VAL A 353 11.96 4.45 -3.12
N GLU A 354 12.87 4.87 -4.01
CA GLU A 354 13.42 6.22 -4.07
C GLU A 354 12.79 7.06 -5.20
N ALA A 355 11.87 6.46 -5.98
CA ALA A 355 11.27 7.11 -7.14
C ALA A 355 10.40 8.31 -6.73
N ASP A 356 10.48 9.36 -7.55
CA ASP A 356 9.62 10.52 -7.45
C ASP A 356 8.17 10.23 -7.92
N GLU A 357 7.28 11.17 -7.69
CA GLU A 357 5.84 11.00 -7.95
C GLU A 357 5.52 10.76 -9.45
N VAL A 358 6.33 11.30 -10.38
CA VAL A 358 6.15 11.11 -11.83
C VAL A 358 6.59 9.72 -12.25
N THR A 359 7.76 9.27 -11.78
CA THR A 359 8.39 8.01 -12.21
C THR A 359 7.89 6.79 -11.43
N TYR A 360 7.33 6.96 -10.23
CA TYR A 360 6.90 5.83 -9.38
C TYR A 360 5.94 4.86 -10.09
N ASN A 361 4.91 5.39 -10.75
CA ASN A 361 3.93 4.53 -11.43
C ASN A 361 4.54 3.81 -12.66
N LEU A 362 5.56 4.38 -13.30
CA LEU A 362 6.30 3.70 -14.38
C LEU A 362 7.05 2.47 -13.85
N HIS A 363 7.61 2.55 -12.64
CA HIS A 363 8.19 1.40 -11.97
C HIS A 363 7.16 0.28 -11.69
N ILE A 364 5.94 0.65 -11.34
CA ILE A 364 4.87 -0.33 -11.10
C ILE A 364 4.41 -0.96 -12.41
N ILE A 365 4.23 -0.17 -13.46
CA ILE A 365 3.86 -0.64 -14.80
C ILE A 365 4.90 -1.66 -15.31
N LEU A 366 6.20 -1.38 -15.12
CA LEU A 366 7.28 -2.32 -15.44
C LEU A 366 7.04 -3.68 -14.81
N ARG A 367 6.85 -3.70 -13.48
CA ARG A 367 6.66 -4.94 -12.70
C ARG A 367 5.41 -5.69 -13.11
N PHE A 368 4.30 -4.97 -13.26
CA PHE A 368 3.04 -5.55 -13.73
C PHE A 368 3.20 -6.25 -15.07
N GLN A 369 3.83 -5.58 -16.05
CA GLN A 369 4.03 -6.16 -17.39
C GLN A 369 4.92 -7.41 -17.36
N LEU A 370 5.96 -7.44 -16.51
CA LEU A 370 6.80 -8.61 -16.33
C LEU A 370 6.07 -9.74 -15.60
N GLU A 371 5.33 -9.44 -14.54
CA GLU A 371 4.53 -10.45 -13.81
C GLU A 371 3.49 -11.12 -14.71
N VAL A 372 2.76 -10.35 -15.52
CA VAL A 372 1.79 -10.90 -16.47
C VAL A 372 2.48 -11.89 -17.43
N LYS A 373 3.61 -11.51 -18.02
CA LYS A 373 4.37 -12.37 -18.94
C LYS A 373 4.94 -13.63 -18.25
N LEU A 374 5.41 -13.51 -17.01
CA LEU A 374 5.86 -14.66 -16.20
C LEU A 374 4.70 -15.62 -15.93
N MET A 375 3.54 -15.11 -15.57
CA MET A 375 2.35 -15.92 -15.30
C MET A 375 1.80 -16.60 -16.54
N GLU A 376 1.81 -15.94 -17.70
CA GLU A 376 1.46 -16.52 -18.98
C GLU A 376 2.47 -17.58 -19.47
N GLY A 377 3.74 -17.46 -19.06
CA GLY A 377 4.84 -18.29 -19.53
C GLY A 377 5.47 -17.78 -20.82
N SER A 378 5.15 -16.56 -21.26
CA SER A 378 5.76 -15.88 -22.41
C SER A 378 7.13 -15.27 -22.08
N LEU A 379 7.50 -15.21 -20.80
CA LEU A 379 8.82 -14.82 -20.29
C LEU A 379 9.37 -15.90 -19.36
N GLY A 380 10.59 -16.34 -19.63
CA GLY A 380 11.34 -17.27 -18.77
C GLY A 380 12.06 -16.56 -17.64
N ILE A 381 12.29 -17.27 -16.52
CA ILE A 381 13.07 -16.75 -15.39
C ILE A 381 14.50 -16.39 -15.80
N ALA A 382 15.10 -17.15 -16.71
CA ALA A 382 16.47 -16.89 -17.21
C ALA A 382 16.57 -15.55 -17.95
N ASP A 383 15.51 -15.13 -18.65
CA ASP A 383 15.48 -13.93 -19.48
C ASP A 383 15.01 -12.67 -18.70
N LEU A 384 14.58 -12.86 -17.46
CA LEU A 384 13.99 -11.81 -16.65
C LEU A 384 14.92 -10.59 -16.42
N PRO A 385 16.23 -10.74 -16.17
CA PRO A 385 17.13 -9.59 -16.02
C PRO A 385 17.26 -8.72 -17.28
N GLU A 386 17.28 -9.35 -18.46
CA GLU A 386 17.31 -8.63 -19.75
C GLU A 386 15.97 -7.91 -19.98
N ALA A 387 14.85 -8.61 -19.82
CA ALA A 387 13.52 -8.03 -19.94
C ALA A 387 13.30 -6.87 -18.97
N TRP A 388 13.90 -6.94 -17.76
CA TRP A 388 13.86 -5.83 -16.81
C TRP A 388 14.64 -4.61 -17.31
N ARG A 389 15.86 -4.80 -17.82
CA ARG A 389 16.67 -3.70 -18.36
C ARG A 389 16.00 -3.02 -19.54
N ASP A 390 15.44 -3.80 -20.48
CA ASP A 390 14.72 -3.30 -21.64
C ASP A 390 13.50 -2.47 -21.24
N LYS A 391 12.70 -3.00 -20.31
CA LYS A 391 11.53 -2.27 -19.80
C LYS A 391 11.90 -1.02 -18.99
N SER A 392 13.00 -1.06 -18.25
CA SER A 392 13.51 0.10 -17.54
C SER A 392 13.93 1.21 -18.52
N LEU A 393 14.62 0.83 -19.59
CA LEU A 393 15.03 1.77 -20.64
C LEU A 393 13.80 2.34 -21.37
N GLU A 394 12.81 1.50 -21.72
CA GLU A 394 11.57 1.90 -22.37
C GLU A 394 10.76 2.91 -21.56
N LEU A 395 10.58 2.64 -20.25
CA LEU A 395 9.65 3.39 -19.40
C LEU A 395 10.31 4.55 -18.66
N LEU A 396 11.55 4.35 -18.21
CA LEU A 396 12.25 5.30 -17.35
C LEU A 396 13.41 5.99 -18.09
N GLY A 397 13.76 5.54 -19.30
CA GLY A 397 14.90 6.02 -20.07
C GLY A 397 16.25 5.82 -19.40
N ILE A 398 16.32 4.91 -18.43
CA ILE A 398 17.54 4.52 -17.71
C ILE A 398 17.59 2.99 -17.64
N SER A 399 18.80 2.44 -17.59
CA SER A 399 19.01 1.00 -17.40
C SER A 399 19.76 0.78 -16.10
N PRO A 400 19.32 -0.12 -15.20
CA PRO A 400 20.07 -0.44 -13.99
C PRO A 400 21.43 -1.02 -14.33
N ALA A 401 22.48 -0.56 -13.62
CA ALA A 401 23.85 -1.00 -13.86
C ALA A 401 24.13 -2.41 -13.33
N THR A 402 23.37 -2.84 -12.34
CA THR A 402 23.55 -4.12 -11.63
C THR A 402 22.19 -4.81 -11.40
N ASP A 403 22.21 -6.12 -11.16
CA ASP A 403 20.98 -6.85 -10.81
C ASP A 403 20.39 -6.39 -9.47
N LYS A 404 21.23 -5.92 -8.55
CA LYS A 404 20.81 -5.31 -7.28
C LYS A 404 19.96 -4.05 -7.47
N GLU A 405 20.30 -3.22 -8.46
CA GLU A 405 19.52 -2.03 -8.83
C GLU A 405 18.35 -2.37 -9.76
N GLY A 406 18.37 -3.53 -10.38
CA GLY A 406 17.37 -4.05 -11.29
C GLY A 406 16.46 -5.07 -10.64
N VAL A 407 16.50 -6.28 -11.17
CA VAL A 407 15.60 -7.40 -10.90
C VAL A 407 15.61 -7.89 -9.43
N LEU A 408 16.67 -7.62 -8.68
CA LEU A 408 16.83 -8.02 -7.28
C LEU A 408 16.44 -6.92 -6.26
N GLN A 409 15.99 -5.75 -6.71
CA GLN A 409 15.77 -4.63 -5.80
C GLN A 409 14.61 -4.82 -4.81
N ASP A 410 13.57 -5.58 -5.19
CA ASP A 410 12.36 -5.79 -4.39
C ASP A 410 12.29 -7.19 -3.80
N VAL A 411 11.87 -7.29 -2.54
CA VAL A 411 11.69 -8.57 -1.84
C VAL A 411 10.46 -9.37 -2.32
N HIS A 412 9.47 -8.72 -2.92
CA HIS A 412 8.14 -9.24 -3.21
C HIS A 412 8.14 -10.60 -3.92
N TRP A 413 8.93 -10.76 -4.96
CA TRP A 413 8.99 -12.03 -5.69
C TRP A 413 9.61 -13.17 -4.88
N SER A 414 10.55 -12.87 -3.97
CA SER A 414 11.08 -13.88 -3.07
C SER A 414 10.07 -14.38 -2.04
N MET A 415 9.03 -13.59 -1.80
CA MET A 415 7.89 -13.91 -0.94
C MET A 415 6.71 -14.50 -1.73
N GLY A 416 6.82 -14.68 -3.05
CA GLY A 416 5.72 -15.12 -3.90
C GLY A 416 4.58 -14.11 -4.04
N ALA A 417 4.81 -12.84 -3.69
CA ALA A 417 3.80 -11.77 -3.71
C ALA A 417 3.58 -11.21 -5.13
N PHE A 418 3.24 -12.09 -6.07
CA PHE A 418 2.79 -11.70 -7.40
C PHE A 418 1.37 -11.13 -7.34
N GLY A 419 1.10 -10.08 -8.10
CA GLY A 419 -0.18 -9.37 -8.04
C GLY A 419 -0.22 -8.21 -7.04
N TYR A 420 0.81 -8.05 -6.22
CA TYR A 420 0.89 -7.01 -5.18
C TYR A 420 1.21 -5.63 -5.74
N PHE A 421 2.20 -5.51 -6.62
CA PHE A 421 2.71 -4.22 -7.11
C PHE A 421 1.65 -3.26 -7.67
N PRO A 422 0.61 -3.71 -8.36
CA PRO A 422 -0.45 -2.81 -8.86
C PRO A 422 -1.11 -1.97 -7.78
N THR A 423 -1.19 -2.44 -6.53
CA THR A 423 -1.83 -1.74 -5.41
C THR A 423 -1.22 -0.36 -5.18
N TYR A 424 0.09 -0.23 -5.34
CA TYR A 424 0.80 1.03 -5.17
C TYR A 424 0.38 2.10 -6.19
N ALA A 425 0.29 1.71 -7.47
CA ALA A 425 -0.15 2.65 -8.51
C ALA A 425 -1.65 2.95 -8.39
N LEU A 426 -2.47 1.95 -8.08
CA LEU A 426 -3.89 2.16 -7.81
C LEU A 426 -4.09 3.11 -6.63
N GLY A 427 -3.31 2.98 -5.56
CA GLY A 427 -3.31 3.92 -4.44
C GLY A 427 -3.05 5.37 -4.89
N ASN A 428 -2.04 5.58 -5.74
CA ASN A 428 -1.77 6.91 -6.29
C ASN A 428 -2.93 7.45 -7.13
N LEU A 429 -3.55 6.64 -7.99
CA LEU A 429 -4.67 7.07 -8.82
C LEU A 429 -5.92 7.40 -8.00
N ILE A 430 -6.25 6.53 -7.05
CA ILE A 430 -7.40 6.69 -6.15
C ILE A 430 -7.22 7.96 -5.31
N SER A 431 -6.02 8.18 -4.73
CA SER A 431 -5.74 9.33 -3.88
C SER A 431 -6.02 10.66 -4.58
N VAL A 432 -5.57 10.81 -5.83
CA VAL A 432 -5.79 12.04 -6.60
C VAL A 432 -7.26 12.23 -6.96
N GLN A 433 -7.96 11.16 -7.33
CA GLN A 433 -9.38 11.26 -7.64
C GLN A 433 -10.21 11.64 -6.41
N LEU A 434 -9.92 11.05 -5.24
CA LEU A 434 -10.55 11.41 -3.96
C LEU A 434 -10.24 12.86 -3.57
N PHE A 435 -8.97 13.28 -3.68
CA PHE A 435 -8.57 14.64 -3.34
C PHE A 435 -9.18 15.69 -4.27
N THR A 436 -9.38 15.34 -5.55
CA THR A 436 -10.10 16.20 -6.50
C THR A 436 -11.56 16.38 -6.08
N ALA A 437 -12.24 15.31 -5.68
CA ALA A 437 -13.61 15.38 -5.19
C ALA A 437 -13.70 16.21 -3.89
N LEU A 438 -12.75 16.05 -2.98
CA LEU A 438 -12.63 16.86 -1.76
C LEU A 438 -12.44 18.35 -2.10
N ARG A 439 -11.54 18.69 -3.02
CA ARG A 439 -11.32 20.09 -3.44
C ARG A 439 -12.54 20.70 -4.11
N ASN A 440 -13.33 19.91 -4.82
CA ASN A 440 -14.60 20.38 -5.37
C ASN A 440 -15.64 20.65 -4.28
N ALA A 441 -15.64 19.90 -3.18
CA ALA A 441 -16.49 20.14 -2.02
C ALA A 441 -16.03 21.35 -1.18
N PHE A 442 -14.71 21.61 -1.15
CA PHE A 442 -14.09 22.70 -0.39
C PHE A 442 -13.23 23.58 -1.30
N THR A 443 -13.82 24.57 -1.92
CA THR A 443 -13.11 25.48 -2.87
C THR A 443 -11.99 26.28 -2.21
N ASP A 444 -12.01 26.43 -0.88
CA ASP A 444 -11.02 27.08 -0.05
C ASP A 444 -9.98 26.10 0.56
N ALA A 445 -9.95 24.84 0.11
CA ALA A 445 -9.07 23.78 0.64
C ALA A 445 -7.59 24.21 0.72
N SER A 446 -7.06 24.84 -0.33
CA SER A 446 -5.67 25.31 -0.35
C SER A 446 -5.40 26.38 0.72
N LEU A 447 -6.37 27.29 0.96
CA LEU A 447 -6.26 28.30 2.00
C LEU A 447 -6.30 27.68 3.40
N ARG A 448 -7.21 26.73 3.64
CA ARG A 448 -7.30 26.01 4.93
C ARG A 448 -5.99 25.27 5.22
N ILE A 449 -5.44 24.54 4.25
CA ILE A 449 -4.15 23.85 4.38
C ILE A 449 -3.03 24.86 4.71
N ALA A 450 -2.99 26.00 4.02
CA ALA A 450 -1.99 27.05 4.25
C ALA A 450 -2.15 27.76 5.63
N CYS A 451 -3.24 27.54 6.32
CA CYS A 451 -3.49 28.00 7.70
C CYS A 451 -3.34 26.86 8.72
N GLY A 452 -2.88 25.65 8.33
CA GLY A 452 -2.74 24.49 9.23
C GLY A 452 -4.06 23.83 9.63
N GLN A 453 -5.17 24.17 8.96
CA GLN A 453 -6.48 23.62 9.25
C GLN A 453 -6.68 22.34 8.43
N LEU A 454 -6.20 21.18 8.92
CA LEU A 454 -6.25 19.92 8.20
C LEU A 454 -7.49 19.05 8.52
N GLY A 455 -8.22 19.36 9.58
CA GLY A 455 -9.34 18.54 10.08
C GLY A 455 -10.44 18.28 9.05
N PHE A 456 -10.74 19.26 8.16
CA PHE A 456 -11.75 19.10 7.11
C PHE A 456 -11.45 17.97 6.12
N ILE A 457 -10.15 17.66 5.90
CA ILE A 457 -9.71 16.55 5.04
C ILE A 457 -10.10 15.24 5.70
N ARG A 458 -9.75 15.08 6.98
CA ARG A 458 -10.10 13.88 7.77
C ARG A 458 -11.62 13.70 7.86
N GLU A 459 -12.37 14.75 8.13
CA GLU A 459 -13.83 14.71 8.24
C GLU A 459 -14.50 14.30 6.92
N TRP A 460 -14.02 14.80 5.79
CA TRP A 460 -14.51 14.40 4.47
C TRP A 460 -14.20 12.94 4.18
N LEU A 461 -12.98 12.48 4.46
CA LEU A 461 -12.56 11.09 4.27
C LEU A 461 -13.32 10.14 5.19
N LEU A 462 -13.55 10.55 6.45
CA LEU A 462 -14.39 9.80 7.39
C LEU A 462 -15.80 9.59 6.82
N SER A 463 -16.42 10.66 6.34
CA SER A 463 -17.80 10.63 5.86
C SER A 463 -17.98 9.90 4.52
N ASN A 464 -16.96 9.87 3.66
CA ASN A 464 -17.07 9.36 2.30
C ASN A 464 -16.34 8.02 2.09
N ILE A 465 -15.38 7.66 2.95
CA ILE A 465 -14.54 6.48 2.79
C ILE A 465 -14.50 5.64 4.07
N TYR A 466 -13.93 6.17 5.18
CA TYR A 466 -13.52 5.37 6.33
C TYR A 466 -14.67 4.62 7.00
N GLN A 467 -15.80 5.30 7.22
CA GLN A 467 -16.95 4.74 7.93
C GLN A 467 -17.56 3.50 7.25
N TYR A 468 -17.25 3.28 5.98
CA TYR A 468 -17.82 2.15 5.24
C TYR A 468 -17.00 0.86 5.33
N GLY A 469 -15.73 0.93 5.75
CA GLY A 469 -14.86 -0.24 5.76
C GLY A 469 -14.94 -1.04 4.47
N ALA A 470 -15.16 -2.36 4.57
CA ALA A 470 -15.35 -3.25 3.43
C ALA A 470 -16.83 -3.50 3.05
N ILE A 471 -17.77 -2.63 3.46
CA ILE A 471 -19.20 -2.76 3.05
C ILE A 471 -19.33 -2.70 1.53
N TYR A 472 -18.62 -1.79 0.88
CA TYR A 472 -18.62 -1.65 -0.57
C TYR A 472 -17.29 -2.14 -1.16
N PRO A 473 -17.31 -2.84 -2.31
CA PRO A 473 -16.09 -3.05 -3.09
C PRO A 473 -15.39 -1.72 -3.42
N ALA A 474 -14.05 -1.72 -3.55
CA ALA A 474 -13.28 -0.50 -3.74
C ALA A 474 -13.77 0.36 -4.92
N GLN A 475 -14.08 -0.24 -6.06
CA GLN A 475 -14.58 0.46 -7.25
C GLN A 475 -15.94 1.15 -7.02
N GLU A 476 -16.81 0.53 -6.23
CA GLU A 476 -18.09 1.11 -5.86
C GLU A 476 -17.91 2.26 -4.86
N LEU A 477 -17.02 2.09 -3.88
CA LEU A 477 -16.71 3.14 -2.91
C LEU A 477 -16.14 4.38 -3.59
N ILE A 478 -15.22 4.21 -4.56
CA ILE A 478 -14.69 5.31 -5.38
C ILE A 478 -15.83 6.02 -6.13
N LEU A 479 -16.70 5.24 -6.80
CA LEU A 479 -17.83 5.81 -7.54
C LEU A 479 -18.76 6.62 -6.62
N ARG A 480 -19.04 6.12 -5.42
CA ARG A 480 -19.90 6.81 -4.43
C ARG A 480 -19.27 8.10 -3.93
N ALA A 481 -17.98 8.07 -3.62
CA ALA A 481 -17.27 9.23 -3.08
C ALA A 481 -16.98 10.32 -4.12
N THR A 482 -16.82 9.94 -5.40
CA THR A 482 -16.33 10.87 -6.44
C THR A 482 -17.31 11.09 -7.60
N GLY A 483 -18.39 10.30 -7.66
CA GLY A 483 -19.36 10.33 -8.77
C GLY A 483 -18.86 9.64 -10.05
N GLN A 484 -17.64 9.10 -10.07
CA GLN A 484 -17.03 8.47 -11.24
C GLN A 484 -16.27 7.19 -10.87
N LYS A 485 -16.21 6.23 -11.80
CA LYS A 485 -15.31 5.09 -11.67
C LYS A 485 -13.86 5.56 -11.68
N LEU A 486 -12.94 4.69 -11.24
CA LEU A 486 -11.51 4.99 -11.27
C LEU A 486 -11.07 5.43 -12.66
N ASN A 487 -10.47 6.63 -12.73
CA ASN A 487 -10.08 7.26 -14.00
C ASN A 487 -8.67 7.87 -13.86
N PRO A 488 -7.68 7.35 -14.59
CA PRO A 488 -6.30 7.81 -14.50
C PRO A 488 -6.11 9.27 -14.97
N SER A 489 -7.07 9.84 -15.72
CA SER A 489 -6.97 11.22 -16.21
C SER A 489 -6.87 12.26 -15.08
N PHE A 490 -7.43 11.98 -13.90
CA PHE A 490 -7.28 12.86 -12.73
C PHE A 490 -5.82 12.95 -12.29
N PHE A 491 -5.12 11.82 -12.23
CA PHE A 491 -3.70 11.79 -11.87
C PHE A 491 -2.83 12.52 -12.91
N VAL A 492 -3.09 12.29 -14.19
CA VAL A 492 -2.39 12.97 -15.28
C VAL A 492 -2.60 14.48 -15.23
N ALA A 493 -3.84 14.94 -15.02
CA ALA A 493 -4.15 16.36 -14.89
C ALA A 493 -3.44 17.01 -13.70
N TYR A 494 -3.43 16.32 -12.56
CA TYR A 494 -2.72 16.75 -11.37
C TYR A 494 -1.21 16.89 -11.62
N LEU A 495 -0.56 15.89 -12.23
CA LEU A 495 0.86 15.95 -12.53
C LEU A 495 1.19 17.07 -13.52
N LYS A 496 0.39 17.22 -14.59
CA LYS A 496 0.56 18.30 -15.59
C LYS A 496 0.46 19.67 -14.93
N GLN A 497 -0.48 19.85 -14.00
CA GLN A 497 -0.58 21.11 -13.26
C GLN A 497 0.64 21.33 -12.37
N LYS A 498 0.92 20.40 -11.44
CA LYS A 498 1.97 20.54 -10.43
C LYS A 498 3.36 20.71 -11.05
N TYR A 499 3.70 19.82 -11.96
CA TYR A 499 5.03 19.81 -12.58
C TYR A 499 5.12 20.78 -13.77
N GLY A 500 4.00 21.11 -14.40
CA GLY A 500 3.90 22.21 -15.34
C GLY A 500 4.29 23.55 -14.72
N GLU A 501 3.73 23.85 -13.53
CA GLU A 501 4.08 25.05 -12.75
C GLU A 501 5.54 25.01 -12.26
N LEU A 502 6.00 23.84 -11.77
CA LEU A 502 7.33 23.69 -11.16
C LEU A 502 8.48 23.73 -12.18
N TYR A 503 8.29 23.17 -13.38
CA TYR A 503 9.31 23.09 -14.43
C TYR A 503 9.08 24.04 -15.60
N GLY A 504 7.93 24.74 -15.66
CA GLY A 504 7.58 25.62 -16.80
C GLY A 504 7.32 24.84 -18.08
N LEU A 505 6.53 23.74 -17.99
CA LEU A 505 6.17 22.89 -19.13
C LEU A 505 5.01 23.47 -19.91
#